data_7de59d936736cd0572d7ab567e9717d2
#
_entry.id   7de59d936736cd0572d7ab567e9717d2
#
_cell.length_a   1.000
_cell.length_b   1.000
_cell.length_c   1.000
_cell.angle_alpha   90.00
_cell.angle_beta   90.00
_cell.angle_gamma   90.00
#
_symmetry.space_group_name_H-M   'P 1'
#
loop_
_entity.id
_entity.type
_entity.pdbx_description
1 polymer ?
#
loop_
_entity_poly.entity_id
_entity_poly.type
_entity_poly.pdbx_seq_one_letter_code
_entity_poly.pdbx_strand_id
1 'polypeptide(L)'
;MAYESIPLTEEIHIDKLYTVHYFEYRSDFYYAGERHNFWEFQCVDKGSAKVQTDDDVYVLNRGQVIFHQPNEFHNLTAVGQTAPNIAVVSFECCSPCMDFFKKRILTLSDTERNLIGMIIAEAVSY
;
A
#
# COMPACT_ATOMS: atom_id res chain seq x y z
N MET A 1 -24.90 38.41 -5.62
CA MET A 1 -23.71 37.60 -5.92
C MET A 1 -24.14 36.17 -6.21
N ALA A 2 -23.69 35.61 -7.30
CA ALA A 2 -23.96 34.22 -7.64
C ALA A 2 -22.76 33.37 -7.22
N TYR A 3 -23.05 32.20 -6.64
CA TYR A 3 -22.05 31.20 -6.32
C TYR A 3 -22.09 30.10 -7.38
N GLU A 4 -20.94 29.67 -7.81
CA GLU A 4 -20.82 28.53 -8.69
C GLU A 4 -20.45 27.29 -7.88
N SER A 5 -20.92 26.13 -8.33
CA SER A 5 -20.58 24.86 -7.72
C SER A 5 -19.79 24.00 -8.68
N ILE A 6 -18.90 23.19 -8.12
CA ILE A 6 -18.16 22.17 -8.89
C ILE A 6 -18.73 20.81 -8.48
N PRO A 7 -19.34 20.07 -9.41
CA PRO A 7 -19.79 18.73 -9.08
C PRO A 7 -18.59 17.82 -8.83
N LEU A 8 -18.70 16.97 -7.81
CA LEU A 8 -17.66 16.00 -7.49
C LEU A 8 -18.05 14.66 -8.06
N THR A 9 -17.06 14.00 -8.67
CA THR A 9 -17.22 12.63 -9.16
C THR A 9 -16.46 11.70 -8.23
N GLU A 10 -17.16 10.68 -7.73
CA GLU A 10 -16.51 9.65 -6.95
C GLU A 10 -15.83 8.66 -7.89
N GLU A 11 -14.49 8.65 -7.89
CA GLU A 11 -13.72 7.74 -8.74
C GLU A 11 -13.28 6.49 -8.00
N ILE A 12 -12.98 6.63 -6.69
CA ILE A 12 -12.61 5.52 -5.83
C ILE A 12 -13.54 5.50 -4.63
N HIS A 13 -14.17 4.36 -4.40
CA HIS A 13 -14.99 4.12 -3.24
C HIS A 13 -14.43 2.94 -2.45
N ILE A 14 -14.00 3.19 -1.23
CA ILE A 14 -13.53 2.15 -0.32
C ILE A 14 -14.71 1.63 0.47
N ASP A 15 -15.06 0.37 0.25
CA ASP A 15 -16.23 -0.24 0.89
C ASP A 15 -15.94 -0.70 2.32
N LYS A 16 -14.76 -1.27 2.54
CA LYS A 16 -14.35 -1.82 3.84
C LYS A 16 -12.85 -1.71 4.01
N LEU A 17 -12.41 -1.55 5.26
CA LEU A 17 -11.02 -1.72 5.65
C LEU A 17 -10.87 -3.05 6.39
N TYR A 18 -9.83 -3.82 6.05
CA TYR A 18 -9.49 -5.04 6.76
C TYR A 18 -8.35 -4.84 7.73
N THR A 19 -7.24 -4.23 7.26
CA THR A 19 -6.07 -4.01 8.09
C THR A 19 -5.47 -2.64 7.81
N VAL A 20 -4.94 -2.03 8.88
CA VAL A 20 -4.08 -0.84 8.80
C VAL A 20 -2.96 -1.08 9.80
N HIS A 21 -1.76 -1.37 9.30
CA HIS A 21 -0.61 -1.72 10.14
C HIS A 21 0.63 -0.95 9.75
N TYR A 22 1.48 -0.71 10.73
CA TYR A 22 2.84 -0.23 10.53
C TYR A 22 3.79 -1.22 11.18
N PHE A 23 4.63 -1.87 10.37
CA PHE A 23 5.55 -2.90 10.82
C PHE A 23 6.98 -2.40 10.80
N GLU A 24 7.72 -2.71 11.86
CA GLU A 24 9.16 -2.48 11.95
C GLU A 24 9.82 -3.87 11.89
N TYR A 25 10.26 -4.27 10.71
CA TYR A 25 10.82 -5.59 10.49
C TYR A 25 12.32 -5.63 10.74
N ARG A 26 12.81 -6.81 11.09
CA ARG A 26 14.25 -7.06 11.21
C ARG A 26 14.87 -7.22 9.82
N SER A 27 16.21 -7.07 9.74
CA SER A 27 16.94 -7.19 8.49
C SER A 27 16.93 -8.62 7.90
N ASP A 28 16.55 -9.61 8.69
CA ASP A 28 16.40 -11.00 8.26
C ASP A 28 14.95 -11.41 8.01
N PHE A 29 14.03 -10.45 7.99
CA PHE A 29 12.61 -10.74 7.84
C PHE A 29 12.29 -11.39 6.50
N TYR A 30 11.48 -12.44 6.58
CA TYR A 30 10.95 -13.14 5.41
C TYR A 30 9.51 -13.56 5.70
N TYR A 31 8.61 -13.21 4.80
CA TYR A 31 7.23 -13.66 4.83
C TYR A 31 6.94 -14.46 3.57
N ALA A 32 6.53 -15.72 3.75
CA ALA A 32 6.36 -16.67 2.65
C ALA A 32 5.28 -16.26 1.64
N GLY A 33 4.28 -15.51 2.10
CA GLY A 33 3.28 -14.94 1.22
C GLY A 33 1.89 -15.47 1.43
N GLU A 34 0.94 -14.79 0.77
CA GLU A 34 -0.49 -15.09 0.87
C GLU A 34 -1.25 -14.64 -0.37
N ARG A 35 -2.50 -15.08 -0.47
CA ARG A 35 -3.51 -14.57 -1.38
C ARG A 35 -4.74 -14.22 -0.58
N HIS A 36 -5.41 -13.14 -0.97
CA HIS A 36 -6.71 -12.78 -0.41
C HIS A 36 -7.55 -12.04 -1.46
N ASN A 37 -8.86 -11.99 -1.26
CA ASN A 37 -9.80 -11.47 -2.25
C ASN A 37 -10.08 -9.97 -2.10
N PHE A 38 -9.12 -9.22 -1.60
CA PHE A 38 -9.23 -7.76 -1.46
C PHE A 38 -7.89 -7.10 -1.79
N TRP A 39 -7.92 -5.80 -1.98
CA TRP A 39 -6.74 -4.99 -2.27
C TRP A 39 -5.87 -4.82 -1.03
N GLU A 40 -4.56 -4.73 -1.27
CA GLU A 40 -3.60 -4.37 -0.24
C GLU A 40 -2.53 -3.48 -0.86
N PHE A 41 -2.12 -2.43 -0.15
CA PHE A 41 -0.89 -1.75 -0.53
C PHE A 41 0.17 -1.90 0.55
N GLN A 42 1.42 -1.93 0.10
CA GLN A 42 2.61 -1.95 0.94
C GLN A 42 3.47 -0.75 0.58
N CYS A 43 3.77 0.08 1.56
CA CYS A 43 4.60 1.27 1.38
C CYS A 43 5.82 1.19 2.28
N VAL A 44 7.01 1.32 1.68
CA VAL A 44 8.26 1.30 2.45
C VAL A 44 8.52 2.69 3.03
N ASP A 45 8.59 2.77 4.35
CA ASP A 45 8.90 4.02 5.06
C ASP A 45 10.38 4.15 5.37
N LYS A 46 11.06 3.04 5.65
CA LYS A 46 12.50 2.97 5.88
C LYS A 46 13.06 1.68 5.29
N GLY A 47 14.31 1.73 4.84
CA GLY A 47 14.99 0.57 4.30
C GLY A 47 14.50 0.18 2.92
N SER A 48 14.64 -1.09 2.58
CA SER A 48 14.22 -1.65 1.30
C SER A 48 13.62 -3.03 1.50
N ALA A 49 12.68 -3.39 0.62
CA ALA A 49 12.03 -4.68 0.67
C ALA A 49 11.88 -5.25 -0.74
N LYS A 50 12.00 -6.57 -0.85
CA LYS A 50 11.73 -7.30 -2.08
C LYS A 50 10.34 -7.92 -1.97
N VAL A 51 9.55 -7.73 -3.00
CA VAL A 51 8.18 -8.26 -3.10
C VAL A 51 8.11 -9.16 -4.32
N GLN A 52 7.66 -10.39 -4.13
CA GLN A 52 7.38 -11.30 -5.22
C GLN A 52 5.87 -11.45 -5.37
N THR A 53 5.41 -11.36 -6.59
CA THR A 53 4.01 -11.60 -6.96
C THR A 53 3.92 -12.86 -7.82
N ASP A 54 2.73 -13.17 -8.36
CA ASP A 54 2.57 -14.30 -9.27
C ASP A 54 3.51 -14.23 -10.48
N ASP A 55 3.71 -13.03 -11.03
CA ASP A 55 4.40 -12.85 -12.30
C ASP A 55 5.75 -12.16 -12.18
N ASP A 56 5.99 -11.38 -11.12
CA ASP A 56 7.09 -10.43 -11.08
C ASP A 56 7.79 -10.40 -9.73
N VAL A 57 9.00 -9.83 -9.73
CA VAL A 57 9.76 -9.50 -8.53
C VAL A 57 10.07 -8.02 -8.55
N TYR A 58 9.77 -7.35 -7.43
CA TYR A 58 10.01 -5.90 -7.29
C TYR A 58 10.91 -5.64 -6.09
N VAL A 59 11.71 -4.58 -6.20
CA VAL A 59 12.41 -4.02 -5.04
C VAL A 59 11.84 -2.64 -4.76
N LEU A 60 11.31 -2.46 -3.56
CA LEU A 60 10.79 -1.18 -3.11
C LEU A 60 11.81 -0.51 -2.20
N ASN A 61 12.05 0.75 -2.48
CA ASN A 61 12.87 1.61 -1.65
C ASN A 61 11.99 2.59 -0.86
N ARG A 62 12.60 3.32 0.06
CA ARG A 62 11.91 4.30 0.87
C ARG A 62 11.04 5.23 0.02
N GLY A 63 9.78 5.38 0.41
CA GLY A 63 8.81 6.25 -0.27
C GLY A 63 8.12 5.61 -1.46
N GLN A 64 8.37 4.34 -1.73
CA GLN A 64 7.70 3.61 -2.81
C GLN A 64 6.58 2.74 -2.29
N VAL A 65 5.55 2.59 -3.10
CA VAL A 65 4.37 1.79 -2.80
C VAL A 65 4.05 0.84 -3.94
N ILE A 66 3.60 -0.35 -3.58
CA ILE A 66 3.03 -1.32 -4.52
C ILE A 66 1.63 -1.71 -4.08
N PHE A 67 0.71 -1.85 -5.03
CA PHE A 67 -0.65 -2.32 -4.79
C PHE A 67 -0.78 -3.75 -5.26
N HIS A 68 -1.36 -4.60 -4.42
CA HIS A 68 -1.70 -5.98 -4.77
C HIS A 68 -3.20 -6.08 -5.01
N GLN A 69 -3.55 -6.49 -6.24
CA GLN A 69 -4.95 -6.69 -6.61
C GLN A 69 -5.53 -7.93 -5.92
N PRO A 70 -6.86 -8.04 -5.84
CA PRO A 70 -7.49 -9.23 -5.27
C PRO A 70 -6.97 -10.52 -5.90
N ASN A 71 -6.69 -11.51 -5.05
CA ASN A 71 -6.24 -12.84 -5.41
C ASN A 71 -4.83 -12.93 -6.02
N GLU A 72 -4.08 -11.84 -6.03
CA GLU A 72 -2.67 -11.87 -6.42
C GLU A 72 -1.81 -12.38 -5.27
N PHE A 73 -0.96 -13.38 -5.54
CA PHE A 73 0.04 -13.81 -4.57
C PHE A 73 1.03 -12.69 -4.31
N HIS A 74 1.39 -12.50 -3.05
CA HIS A 74 2.43 -11.54 -2.67
C HIS A 74 3.15 -11.99 -1.41
N ASN A 75 4.45 -11.74 -1.38
CA ASN A 75 5.28 -11.94 -0.20
C ASN A 75 6.08 -10.66 0.09
N LEU A 76 6.96 -10.73 1.08
CA LEU A 76 7.85 -9.62 1.40
C LEU A 76 9.10 -10.16 2.11
N THR A 77 10.27 -9.68 1.66
CA THR A 77 11.56 -10.05 2.24
C THR A 77 12.39 -8.79 2.44
N ALA A 78 13.04 -8.66 3.58
CA ALA A 78 14.02 -7.61 3.81
C ALA A 78 15.18 -7.76 2.82
N VAL A 79 15.70 -6.64 2.32
CA VAL A 79 16.74 -6.63 1.30
C VAL A 79 18.01 -5.98 1.84
N GLY A 80 19.14 -6.59 1.48
CA GLY A 80 20.45 -6.15 1.92
C GLY A 80 20.57 -6.31 3.43
N GLN A 81 21.14 -5.31 4.08
CA GLN A 81 21.25 -5.29 5.55
C GLN A 81 20.29 -4.26 6.15
N THR A 82 19.24 -3.90 5.43
CA THR A 82 18.27 -2.93 5.91
C THR A 82 17.18 -3.64 6.72
N ALA A 83 16.69 -2.96 7.74
CA ALA A 83 15.55 -3.38 8.54
C ALA A 83 14.34 -2.53 8.08
N PRO A 84 13.47 -3.04 7.20
CA PRO A 84 12.45 -2.20 6.60
C PRO A 84 11.28 -1.92 7.54
N ASN A 85 10.80 -0.67 7.47
CA ASN A 85 9.53 -0.28 8.08
C ASN A 85 8.49 -0.16 6.97
N ILE A 86 7.38 -0.85 7.13
CA ILE A 86 6.37 -1.00 6.09
C ILE A 86 4.99 -0.60 6.62
N ALA A 87 4.32 0.30 5.91
CA ALA A 87 2.90 0.57 6.11
C ALA A 87 2.09 -0.36 5.22
N VAL A 88 1.13 -1.06 5.79
CA VAL A 88 0.28 -2.02 5.08
C VAL A 88 -1.18 -1.64 5.32
N VAL A 89 -1.91 -1.44 4.23
CA VAL A 89 -3.35 -1.17 4.29
C VAL A 89 -4.06 -2.11 3.33
N SER A 90 -5.06 -2.83 3.84
CA SER A 90 -5.87 -3.71 3.00
C SER A 90 -7.35 -3.33 3.08
N PHE A 91 -8.02 -3.40 1.94
CA PHE A 91 -9.34 -2.82 1.78
C PHE A 91 -10.12 -3.47 0.64
N GLU A 92 -11.43 -3.37 0.72
CA GLU A 92 -12.32 -3.78 -0.37
C GLU A 92 -12.65 -2.56 -1.23
N CYS A 93 -12.45 -2.69 -2.53
CA CYS A 93 -12.76 -1.65 -3.49
C CYS A 93 -13.10 -2.27 -4.84
N CYS A 94 -14.25 -1.89 -5.39
CA CYS A 94 -14.70 -2.38 -6.70
C CYS A 94 -14.63 -1.30 -7.78
N SER A 95 -14.02 -0.17 -7.49
CA SER A 95 -13.95 0.95 -8.44
C SER A 95 -13.07 0.59 -9.64
N PRO A 96 -13.56 0.78 -10.88
CA PRO A 96 -12.81 0.40 -12.08
C PRO A 96 -11.46 1.09 -12.24
N CYS A 97 -11.30 2.31 -11.73
CA CYS A 97 -10.05 3.06 -11.82
C CYS A 97 -8.91 2.40 -11.02
N MET A 98 -9.21 1.45 -10.14
CA MET A 98 -8.18 0.67 -9.44
C MET A 98 -7.27 -0.11 -10.38
N ASP A 99 -7.70 -0.37 -11.62
CA ASP A 99 -6.85 -1.01 -12.62
C ASP A 99 -5.54 -0.25 -12.86
N PHE A 100 -5.54 1.07 -12.67
CA PHE A 100 -4.34 1.87 -12.77
C PHE A 100 -3.22 1.38 -11.84
N PHE A 101 -3.57 0.86 -10.68
CA PHE A 101 -2.60 0.48 -9.64
C PHE A 101 -2.03 -0.92 -9.81
N LYS A 102 -2.54 -1.69 -10.78
CA LYS A 102 -2.06 -3.05 -11.02
C LYS A 102 -0.63 -3.05 -11.57
N LYS A 103 0.24 -3.89 -11.00
CA LYS A 103 1.60 -4.14 -11.49
C LYS A 103 2.43 -2.86 -11.64
N ARG A 104 2.31 -1.95 -10.68
CA ARG A 104 3.04 -0.69 -10.68
C ARG A 104 3.69 -0.43 -9.33
N ILE A 105 4.91 0.11 -9.40
CA ILE A 105 5.53 0.77 -8.26
C ILE A 105 5.38 2.26 -8.46
N LEU A 106 4.89 2.95 -7.44
CA LEU A 106 4.74 4.40 -7.45
C LEU A 106 5.64 5.00 -6.39
N THR A 107 6.26 6.13 -6.71
CA THR A 107 7.04 6.89 -5.75
C THR A 107 6.15 8.01 -5.19
N LEU A 108 6.01 8.04 -3.88
CA LEU A 108 5.14 8.98 -3.20
C LEU A 108 5.85 10.31 -2.94
N SER A 109 5.11 11.41 -3.09
CA SER A 109 5.54 12.72 -2.64
C SER A 109 5.52 12.79 -1.11
N ASP A 110 6.15 13.82 -0.54
CA ASP A 110 6.11 14.06 0.90
C ASP A 110 4.69 14.23 1.41
N THR A 111 3.84 14.93 0.65
CA THR A 111 2.42 15.09 1.01
C THR A 111 1.70 13.75 1.05
N GLU A 112 1.91 12.90 0.06
CA GLU A 112 1.31 11.57 0.02
C GLU A 112 1.80 10.68 1.15
N ARG A 113 3.09 10.75 1.48
CA ARG A 113 3.64 10.02 2.63
C ARG A 113 3.03 10.49 3.94
N ASN A 114 2.82 11.79 4.08
CA ASN A 114 2.15 12.35 5.25
C ASN A 114 0.71 11.86 5.38
N LEU A 115 -0.01 11.71 4.27
CA LEU A 115 -1.36 11.16 4.29
C LEU A 115 -1.38 9.71 4.78
N ILE A 116 -0.43 8.89 4.36
CA ILE A 116 -0.30 7.52 4.89
C ILE A 116 -0.03 7.55 6.40
N GLY A 117 0.84 8.44 6.86
CA GLY A 117 1.09 8.62 8.29
C GLY A 117 -0.17 8.98 9.07
N MET A 118 -1.03 9.81 8.49
CA MET A 118 -2.32 10.16 9.08
C MET A 118 -3.27 8.96 9.16
N ILE A 119 -3.30 8.12 8.13
CA ILE A 119 -4.10 6.89 8.14
C ILE A 119 -3.66 5.98 9.29
N ILE A 120 -2.35 5.78 9.44
CA ILE A 120 -1.79 4.95 10.50
C ILE A 120 -2.14 5.52 11.88
N ALA A 121 -1.97 6.83 12.07
CA ALA A 121 -2.27 7.50 13.33
C ALA A 121 -3.74 7.38 13.70
N GLU A 122 -4.63 7.53 12.73
CA GLU A 122 -6.08 7.40 12.94
C GLU A 122 -6.44 5.96 13.35
N ALA A 123 -5.86 4.97 12.70
CA ALA A 123 -6.13 3.57 13.01
C ALA A 123 -5.71 3.21 14.44
N VAL A 124 -4.61 3.75 14.93
CA VAL A 124 -4.12 3.49 16.30
C VAL A 124 -5.09 4.06 17.34
N SER A 125 -5.85 5.12 17.01
CA SER A 125 -6.77 5.75 17.93
C SER A 125 -8.13 5.01 18.05
N TYR A 126 -8.34 4.02 17.25
CA TYR A 126 -9.53 3.15 17.36
C TYR A 126 -9.33 2.07 18.45
#